data_5d8d997347b49e4877eddb6ef09fad4b
#
_entry.id   5d8d997347b49e4877eddb6ef09fad4b
#
_cell.length_a   1.000
_cell.length_b   1.000
_cell.length_c   1.000
_cell.angle_alpha   90.00
_cell.angle_beta   90.00
_cell.angle_gamma   90.00
#
_symmetry.space_group_name_H-M   'P 1'
#
loop_
_entity.id
_entity.type
_entity.pdbx_description
1 polymer ?
#
loop_
_entity_poly.entity_id
_entity_poly.type
_entity_poly.pdbx_seq_one_letter_code
_entity_poly.pdbx_strand_id
1 'polypeptide(L)'
;MWPHLADCGLRSREERWVQPLLVAPQETGALIRDAVRRHPAVGWAAESLHAATLGEEELVLPASIDMFTGEVGYDPTSAGGAYARHVNWLVAARRSYIVVDDGEGHPPLPGGPRRVAFKVDVGALWNPVPGREGGVAQLTGVWTRSDLRGRGLASVALAAAIEAVRARHVGARGTVSLYVNDFNTAALGLYERLGFERAGTFATVLL
;
A
#
# COMPACT_ATOMS: atom_id res chain seq x y z
N MET A 1 20.70 7.58 -17.20
CA MET A 1 19.44 7.84 -17.97
C MET A 1 18.92 9.27 -17.72
N TRP A 2 18.63 9.67 -16.45
CA TRP A 2 18.11 11.02 -16.15
C TRP A 2 18.96 12.19 -16.67
N PRO A 3 20.30 12.22 -16.52
CA PRO A 3 21.11 13.32 -17.06
C PRO A 3 20.85 13.58 -18.54
N HIS A 4 20.70 12.53 -19.35
CA HIS A 4 20.42 12.67 -20.79
C HIS A 4 19.02 13.24 -21.07
N LEU A 5 18.02 12.94 -20.22
CA LEU A 5 16.66 13.50 -20.35
C LEU A 5 16.65 14.99 -19.97
N ALA A 6 17.40 15.37 -18.94
CA ALA A 6 17.58 16.76 -18.54
C ALA A 6 18.27 17.59 -19.66
N ASP A 7 19.26 17.02 -20.34
CA ASP A 7 19.92 17.61 -21.51
C ASP A 7 18.96 17.85 -22.68
N CYS A 8 17.86 17.08 -22.76
CA CYS A 8 16.78 17.27 -23.73
C CYS A 8 15.73 18.33 -23.31
N GLY A 9 15.98 19.09 -22.25
CA GLY A 9 15.11 20.17 -21.79
C GLY A 9 13.95 19.73 -20.89
N LEU A 10 13.89 18.45 -20.48
CA LEU A 10 12.93 17.98 -19.48
C LEU A 10 13.33 18.55 -18.11
N ARG A 11 12.35 19.15 -17.42
CA ARG A 11 12.53 19.63 -16.04
C ARG A 11 11.77 18.74 -15.08
N SER A 12 12.46 18.26 -14.05
CA SER A 12 11.84 17.56 -12.95
C SER A 12 11.12 18.52 -12.03
N ARG A 13 9.96 18.08 -11.51
CA ARG A 13 9.29 18.72 -10.37
C ARG A 13 9.90 18.25 -9.06
N GLU A 14 10.26 16.98 -9.00
CA GLU A 14 10.85 16.35 -7.83
C GLU A 14 11.74 15.19 -8.25
N GLU A 15 12.85 15.03 -7.52
CA GLU A 15 13.80 13.93 -7.71
C GLU A 15 13.99 13.19 -6.40
N ARG A 16 13.75 11.87 -6.41
CA ARG A 16 13.91 10.97 -5.25
C ARG A 16 14.94 9.91 -5.62
N TRP A 17 16.20 10.18 -5.34
CA TRP A 17 17.33 9.35 -5.78
C TRP A 17 17.50 8.06 -5.00
N VAL A 18 17.08 8.04 -3.73
CA VAL A 18 17.28 6.90 -2.84
C VAL A 18 15.94 6.46 -2.27
N GLN A 19 15.39 5.44 -2.88
CA GLN A 19 14.18 4.76 -2.39
C GLN A 19 14.52 3.28 -2.21
N PRO A 20 14.77 2.80 -0.97
CA PRO A 20 14.96 1.39 -0.71
C PRO A 20 13.84 0.55 -1.34
N LEU A 21 14.22 -0.43 -2.17
CA LEU A 21 13.33 -1.50 -2.63
C LEU A 21 13.38 -2.60 -1.59
N LEU A 22 12.22 -2.92 -1.03
CA LEU A 22 12.05 -3.88 0.03
C LEU A 22 11.18 -5.05 -0.44
N VAL A 23 11.49 -6.24 0.02
CA VAL A 23 10.75 -7.48 -0.28
C VAL A 23 10.21 -8.06 1.02
N ALA A 24 8.93 -8.41 1.01
CA ALA A 24 8.25 -9.01 2.14
C ALA A 24 8.73 -10.45 2.41
N PRO A 25 8.83 -10.88 3.69
CA PRO A 25 9.18 -12.25 4.04
C PRO A 25 8.15 -13.25 3.49
N GLN A 26 8.57 -14.50 3.26
CA GLN A 26 7.67 -15.54 2.72
C GLN A 26 6.68 -16.07 3.77
N GLU A 27 7.04 -16.09 5.05
CA GLU A 27 6.29 -16.68 6.15
C GLU A 27 5.17 -15.74 6.68
N THR A 28 4.15 -15.46 5.85
CA THR A 28 3.09 -14.48 6.18
C THR A 28 2.19 -14.89 7.34
N GLY A 29 1.88 -16.18 7.49
CA GLY A 29 1.03 -16.62 8.58
C GLY A 29 1.67 -16.39 9.97
N ALA A 30 3.00 -16.56 10.11
CA ALA A 30 3.73 -16.21 11.31
C ALA A 30 3.73 -14.69 11.52
N LEU A 31 3.93 -13.94 10.45
CA LEU A 31 3.94 -12.48 10.46
C LEU A 31 2.63 -11.89 10.99
N ILE A 32 1.48 -12.39 10.52
CA ILE A 32 0.16 -11.96 10.99
C ILE A 32 -0.01 -12.26 12.47
N ARG A 33 0.26 -13.49 12.91
CA ARG A 33 0.15 -13.88 14.33
C ARG A 33 1.01 -13.00 15.24
N ASP A 34 2.23 -12.69 14.82
CA ASP A 34 3.15 -11.84 15.56
C ASP A 34 2.70 -10.39 15.62
N ALA A 35 2.16 -9.86 14.52
CA ALA A 35 1.60 -8.51 14.48
C ALA A 35 0.37 -8.39 15.39
N VAL A 36 -0.56 -9.33 15.33
CA VAL A 36 -1.75 -9.37 16.19
C VAL A 36 -1.37 -9.54 17.68
N ARG A 37 -0.41 -10.40 17.99
CA ARG A 37 0.07 -10.59 19.37
C ARG A 37 0.67 -9.30 19.95
N ARG A 38 1.41 -8.53 19.13
CA ARG A 38 1.99 -7.24 19.55
C ARG A 38 0.95 -6.13 19.66
N HIS A 39 -0.12 -6.21 18.90
CA HIS A 39 -1.15 -5.18 18.80
C HIS A 39 -2.57 -5.75 18.90
N PRO A 40 -2.94 -6.38 20.02
CA PRO A 40 -4.21 -7.09 20.14
C PRO A 40 -5.44 -6.21 20.00
N ALA A 41 -5.35 -4.93 20.40
CA ALA A 41 -6.46 -3.98 20.29
C ALA A 41 -6.90 -3.69 18.84
N VAL A 42 -6.01 -3.90 17.87
CA VAL A 42 -6.29 -3.72 16.43
C VAL A 42 -6.19 -5.04 15.66
N GLY A 43 -6.16 -6.17 16.34
CA GLY A 43 -6.09 -7.51 15.73
C GLY A 43 -7.22 -7.79 14.74
N TRP A 44 -8.39 -7.22 14.97
CA TRP A 44 -9.56 -7.28 14.08
C TRP A 44 -9.25 -6.83 12.63
N ALA A 45 -8.26 -5.95 12.46
CA ALA A 45 -7.90 -5.44 11.14
C ALA A 45 -7.37 -6.54 10.20
N ALA A 46 -6.77 -7.60 10.73
CA ALA A 46 -6.33 -8.74 9.92
C ALA A 46 -7.49 -9.51 9.30
N GLU A 47 -8.58 -9.69 10.07
CA GLU A 47 -9.78 -10.41 9.64
C GLU A 47 -10.67 -9.53 8.74
N SER A 48 -10.65 -8.21 8.97
CA SER A 48 -11.48 -7.25 8.23
C SER A 48 -10.84 -6.79 6.92
N LEU A 49 -9.54 -7.05 6.71
CA LEU A 49 -8.87 -6.65 5.48
C LEU A 49 -9.44 -7.39 4.27
N HIS A 50 -9.78 -6.64 3.26
CA HIS A 50 -10.29 -7.19 2.00
C HIS A 50 -9.86 -6.35 0.79
N ALA A 51 -9.89 -6.96 -0.39
CA ALA A 51 -9.77 -6.22 -1.64
C ALA A 51 -11.08 -5.46 -1.89
N ALA A 52 -11.01 -4.15 -1.99
CA ALA A 52 -12.15 -3.29 -2.22
C ALA A 52 -12.98 -3.77 -3.43
N THR A 53 -14.29 -3.61 -3.33
CA THR A 53 -15.27 -4.07 -4.32
C THR A 53 -15.94 -2.88 -5.00
N LEU A 54 -16.60 -3.13 -6.13
CA LEU A 54 -17.49 -2.16 -6.76
C LEU A 54 -18.54 -1.68 -5.75
N GLY A 55 -18.68 -0.36 -5.62
CA GLY A 55 -19.50 0.30 -4.61
C GLY A 55 -18.71 0.79 -3.39
N GLU A 56 -17.42 0.47 -3.28
CA GLU A 56 -16.53 1.00 -2.21
C GLU A 56 -15.60 2.12 -2.72
N GLU A 57 -15.75 2.54 -3.98
CA GLU A 57 -14.98 3.64 -4.57
C GLU A 57 -15.10 4.93 -3.76
N GLU A 58 -16.31 5.21 -3.26
CA GLU A 58 -16.60 6.39 -2.44
C GLU A 58 -15.88 6.36 -1.07
N LEU A 59 -15.51 5.17 -0.58
CA LEU A 59 -14.69 5.00 0.62
C LEU A 59 -13.20 5.12 0.30
N VAL A 60 -12.77 4.53 -0.83
CA VAL A 60 -11.34 4.43 -1.18
C VAL A 60 -10.81 5.76 -1.71
N LEU A 61 -11.58 6.51 -2.49
CA LEU A 61 -11.13 7.74 -3.14
C LEU A 61 -10.69 8.81 -2.14
N PRO A 62 -11.45 9.15 -1.08
CA PRO A 62 -11.01 10.13 -0.08
C PRO A 62 -9.71 9.73 0.62
N ALA A 63 -9.56 8.45 0.97
CA ALA A 63 -8.34 7.93 1.59
C ALA A 63 -7.13 8.02 0.65
N SER A 64 -7.35 7.80 -0.66
CA SER A 64 -6.32 7.91 -1.68
C SER A 64 -5.90 9.37 -1.91
N ILE A 65 -6.84 10.31 -1.88
CA ILE A 65 -6.57 11.75 -1.97
C ILE A 65 -5.76 12.21 -0.76
N ASP A 66 -6.17 11.82 0.47
CA ASP A 66 -5.47 12.19 1.70
C ASP A 66 -4.03 11.64 1.72
N MET A 67 -3.86 10.39 1.30
CA MET A 67 -2.55 9.78 1.14
C MET A 67 -1.67 10.56 0.17
N PHE A 68 -2.16 10.81 -1.04
CA PHE A 68 -1.41 11.50 -2.08
C PHE A 68 -1.06 12.93 -1.68
N THR A 69 -2.04 13.67 -1.13
CA THR A 69 -1.84 15.04 -0.67
C THR A 69 -0.80 15.10 0.45
N GLY A 70 -0.83 14.15 1.37
CA GLY A 70 0.16 14.06 2.45
C GLY A 70 1.56 13.69 1.99
N GLU A 71 1.70 12.96 0.87
CA GLU A 71 2.99 12.53 0.33
C GLU A 71 3.58 13.51 -0.66
N VAL A 72 2.75 14.11 -1.50
CA VAL A 72 3.19 14.93 -2.66
C VAL A 72 2.92 16.42 -2.46
N GLY A 73 2.05 16.78 -1.49
CA GLY A 73 1.83 18.17 -1.09
C GLY A 73 0.76 18.93 -1.89
N TYR A 74 0.03 18.28 -2.80
CA TYR A 74 -1.11 18.89 -3.50
C TYR A 74 -2.25 17.89 -3.73
N ASP A 75 -3.46 18.40 -3.91
CA ASP A 75 -4.64 17.59 -4.21
C ASP A 75 -4.57 17.06 -5.66
N PRO A 76 -4.50 15.73 -5.86
CA PRO A 76 -4.39 15.13 -7.18
C PRO A 76 -5.64 15.32 -8.05
N THR A 77 -6.77 15.71 -7.48
CA THR A 77 -8.01 15.96 -8.22
C THR A 77 -8.06 17.35 -8.84
N SER A 78 -7.19 18.27 -8.41
CA SER A 78 -7.12 19.64 -8.93
C SER A 78 -6.80 19.71 -10.43
N ALA A 79 -6.13 18.68 -10.98
CA ALA A 79 -5.79 18.55 -12.40
C ALA A 79 -6.85 17.77 -13.21
N GLY A 80 -8.05 17.55 -12.66
CA GLY A 80 -9.14 16.84 -13.31
C GLY A 80 -9.32 15.38 -12.85
N GLY A 81 -10.20 14.62 -13.52
CA GLY A 81 -10.67 13.31 -13.06
C GLY A 81 -9.72 12.12 -13.29
N ALA A 82 -8.48 12.31 -13.73
CA ALA A 82 -7.57 11.22 -14.04
C ALA A 82 -7.22 10.37 -12.81
N TYR A 83 -6.98 11.03 -11.68
CA TYR A 83 -6.67 10.34 -10.43
C TYR A 83 -7.85 9.51 -9.92
N ALA A 84 -9.05 10.08 -9.90
CA ALA A 84 -10.26 9.34 -9.52
C ALA A 84 -10.50 8.12 -10.43
N ARG A 85 -10.31 8.26 -11.75
CA ARG A 85 -10.39 7.11 -12.68
C ARG A 85 -9.36 6.03 -12.37
N HIS A 86 -8.14 6.43 -12.00
CA HIS A 86 -7.09 5.49 -11.60
C HIS A 86 -7.48 4.73 -10.33
N VAL A 87 -7.97 5.42 -9.30
CA VAL A 87 -8.44 4.78 -8.06
C VAL A 87 -9.60 3.83 -8.33
N ASN A 88 -10.59 4.25 -9.12
CA ASN A 88 -11.71 3.40 -9.51
C ASN A 88 -11.26 2.16 -10.29
N TRP A 89 -10.25 2.30 -11.15
CA TRP A 89 -9.65 1.16 -11.83
C TRP A 89 -8.97 0.20 -10.86
N LEU A 90 -8.24 0.67 -9.85
CA LEU A 90 -7.64 -0.17 -8.82
C LEU A 90 -8.71 -0.97 -8.06
N VAL A 91 -9.82 -0.34 -7.71
CA VAL A 91 -10.96 -1.01 -7.05
C VAL A 91 -11.57 -2.06 -7.97
N ALA A 92 -11.90 -1.69 -9.21
CA ALA A 92 -12.48 -2.62 -10.20
C ALA A 92 -11.55 -3.81 -10.50
N ALA A 93 -10.23 -3.58 -10.54
CA ALA A 93 -9.23 -4.62 -10.71
C ALA A 93 -8.94 -5.44 -9.44
N ARG A 94 -9.59 -5.13 -8.32
CA ARG A 94 -9.37 -5.78 -7.00
C ARG A 94 -7.93 -5.62 -6.50
N ARG A 95 -7.33 -4.48 -6.81
CA ARG A 95 -5.93 -4.13 -6.47
C ARG A 95 -5.80 -3.16 -5.31
N SER A 96 -6.89 -2.61 -4.79
CA SER A 96 -6.91 -1.79 -3.59
C SER A 96 -7.36 -2.64 -2.41
N TYR A 97 -6.54 -2.79 -1.39
CA TYR A 97 -6.84 -3.52 -0.17
C TYR A 97 -7.09 -2.53 0.95
N ILE A 98 -8.18 -2.72 1.69
CA ILE A 98 -8.63 -1.78 2.71
C ILE A 98 -9.02 -2.49 4.00
N VAL A 99 -8.88 -1.77 5.11
CA VAL A 99 -9.57 -2.02 6.37
C VAL A 99 -10.52 -0.86 6.59
N VAL A 100 -11.79 -1.17 6.84
CA VAL A 100 -12.83 -0.17 7.11
C VAL A 100 -13.16 -0.19 8.60
N ASP A 101 -13.32 0.97 9.21
CA ASP A 101 -13.75 1.17 10.60
C ASP A 101 -15.03 1.99 10.70
N ASP A 102 -15.52 2.17 11.94
CA ASP A 102 -16.69 3.00 12.28
C ASP A 102 -16.41 4.52 12.29
N GLY A 103 -15.17 4.91 12.00
CA GLY A 103 -14.68 6.29 12.12
C GLY A 103 -13.88 6.55 13.40
N GLU A 104 -14.02 5.68 14.41
CA GLU A 104 -13.37 5.80 15.73
C GLU A 104 -12.23 4.76 15.91
N GLY A 105 -12.04 3.87 14.95
CA GLY A 105 -10.99 2.85 14.98
C GLY A 105 -11.46 1.48 15.46
N HIS A 106 -12.74 1.20 15.40
CA HIS A 106 -13.34 -0.10 15.73
C HIS A 106 -13.99 -0.72 14.49
N PRO A 107 -14.25 -2.04 14.50
CA PRO A 107 -15.01 -2.68 13.42
C PRO A 107 -16.37 -2.01 13.21
N PRO A 108 -16.77 -1.71 11.97
CA PRO A 108 -18.04 -1.05 11.72
C PRO A 108 -19.22 -1.98 12.03
N LEU A 109 -20.25 -1.45 12.64
CA LEU A 109 -21.52 -2.15 12.83
C LEU A 109 -22.34 -2.15 11.53
N PRO A 110 -23.23 -3.14 11.34
CA PRO A 110 -24.15 -3.17 10.20
C PRO A 110 -24.98 -1.88 10.13
N GLY A 111 -24.90 -1.18 8.97
CA GLY A 111 -25.60 0.09 8.75
C GLY A 111 -25.01 1.32 9.46
N GLY A 112 -23.91 1.15 10.19
CA GLY A 112 -23.19 2.24 10.85
C GLY A 112 -22.26 3.01 9.92
N PRO A 113 -21.60 4.05 10.44
CA PRO A 113 -20.58 4.80 9.71
C PRO A 113 -19.45 3.89 9.21
N ARG A 114 -18.91 4.22 8.04
CA ARG A 114 -17.80 3.49 7.42
C ARG A 114 -16.75 4.45 6.91
N ARG A 115 -15.50 4.25 7.30
CA ARG A 115 -14.36 5.01 6.80
C ARG A 115 -13.16 4.07 6.59
N VAL A 116 -12.29 4.38 5.64
CA VAL A 116 -11.05 3.64 5.48
C VAL A 116 -10.09 3.99 6.62
N ALA A 117 -9.69 2.99 7.37
CA ALA A 117 -8.70 3.08 8.44
C ALA A 117 -7.27 2.82 7.93
N PHE A 118 -7.17 1.87 7.00
CA PHE A 118 -5.92 1.48 6.33
C PHE A 118 -6.19 1.16 4.87
N LYS A 119 -5.24 1.48 4.00
CA LYS A 119 -5.24 1.02 2.60
C LYS A 119 -3.82 0.71 2.10
N VAL A 120 -3.77 -0.15 1.11
CA VAL A 120 -2.59 -0.41 0.29
C VAL A 120 -3.03 -0.86 -1.10
N ASP A 121 -2.32 -0.42 -2.12
CA ASP A 121 -2.64 -0.76 -3.50
C ASP A 121 -1.58 -1.69 -4.10
N VAL A 122 -1.99 -2.55 -5.03
CA VAL A 122 -1.09 -3.29 -5.92
C VAL A 122 -0.89 -2.45 -7.19
N GLY A 123 0.14 -1.62 -7.18
CA GLY A 123 0.44 -0.69 -8.27
C GLY A 123 0.94 -1.39 -9.52
N ALA A 124 1.75 -2.44 -9.38
CA ALA A 124 2.25 -3.21 -10.50
C ALA A 124 2.21 -4.72 -10.23
N LEU A 125 1.98 -5.47 -11.30
CA LEU A 125 1.99 -6.95 -11.30
C LEU A 125 2.80 -7.44 -12.48
N TRP A 126 3.68 -8.39 -12.21
CA TRP A 126 4.39 -9.16 -13.22
C TRP A 126 4.03 -10.64 -13.05
N ASN A 127 3.33 -11.19 -14.04
CA ASN A 127 2.97 -12.60 -14.03
C ASN A 127 4.23 -13.47 -14.24
N PRO A 128 4.23 -14.68 -13.68
CA PRO A 128 5.35 -15.59 -13.90
C PRO A 128 5.49 -15.90 -15.39
N VAL A 129 6.74 -15.96 -15.84
CA VAL A 129 7.06 -16.52 -17.16
C VAL A 129 6.66 -18.00 -17.14
N PRO A 130 6.12 -18.56 -18.25
CA PRO A 130 5.81 -19.99 -18.32
C PRO A 130 6.97 -20.85 -17.80
N GLY A 131 6.70 -21.75 -16.84
CA GLY A 131 7.69 -22.61 -16.17
C GLY A 131 8.37 -22.02 -14.93
N ARG A 132 8.04 -20.79 -14.51
CA ARG A 132 8.45 -20.23 -13.21
C ARG A 132 7.25 -20.16 -12.27
N GLU A 133 7.45 -20.59 -11.04
CA GLU A 133 6.45 -20.42 -9.97
C GLU A 133 6.53 -19.00 -9.37
N GLY A 134 5.36 -18.42 -9.17
CA GLY A 134 5.21 -17.16 -8.48
C GLY A 134 5.44 -15.91 -9.36
N GLY A 135 4.53 -14.95 -9.26
CA GLY A 135 4.65 -13.63 -9.86
C GLY A 135 5.33 -12.62 -8.91
N VAL A 136 5.36 -11.37 -9.33
CA VAL A 136 5.82 -10.24 -8.52
C VAL A 136 4.69 -9.22 -8.41
N ALA A 137 4.34 -8.82 -7.19
CA ALA A 137 3.45 -7.71 -6.89
C ALA A 137 4.25 -6.56 -6.25
N GLN A 138 4.07 -5.36 -6.73
CA GLN A 138 4.61 -4.16 -6.11
C GLN A 138 3.49 -3.40 -5.42
N LEU A 139 3.63 -3.24 -4.10
CA LEU A 139 2.72 -2.45 -3.30
C LEU A 139 3.05 -0.96 -3.41
N THR A 140 2.02 -0.16 -3.42
CA THR A 140 2.09 1.31 -3.42
C THR A 140 1.03 1.87 -2.49
N GLY A 141 1.18 3.13 -2.10
CA GLY A 141 0.13 3.82 -1.36
C GLY A 141 -0.24 3.17 -0.03
N VAL A 142 0.74 2.66 0.71
CA VAL A 142 0.53 2.18 2.08
C VAL A 142 0.17 3.37 2.96
N TRP A 143 -1.06 3.41 3.42
CA TRP A 143 -1.57 4.54 4.18
C TRP A 143 -2.41 4.08 5.37
N THR A 144 -2.29 4.82 6.44
CA THR A 144 -3.14 4.69 7.65
C THR A 144 -3.68 6.06 7.98
N ARG A 145 -4.98 6.15 8.26
CA ARG A 145 -5.64 7.39 8.67
C ARG A 145 -4.89 8.01 9.85
N SER A 146 -4.69 9.32 9.80
CA SER A 146 -3.75 10.04 10.68
C SER A 146 -4.04 9.85 12.18
N ASP A 147 -5.32 9.84 12.57
CA ASP A 147 -5.79 9.62 13.94
C ASP A 147 -5.58 8.20 14.48
N LEU A 148 -5.32 7.21 13.60
CA LEU A 148 -5.07 5.81 13.93
C LEU A 148 -3.59 5.41 13.87
N ARG A 149 -2.71 6.34 13.51
CA ARG A 149 -1.27 6.08 13.46
C ARG A 149 -0.70 5.82 14.86
N GLY A 150 0.41 5.09 14.92
CA GLY A 150 1.07 4.73 16.18
C GLY A 150 0.38 3.64 17.00
N ARG A 151 -0.80 3.16 16.59
CA ARG A 151 -1.60 2.15 17.32
C ARG A 151 -1.32 0.70 16.88
N GLY A 152 -0.41 0.49 15.91
CA GLY A 152 -0.09 -0.84 15.38
C GLY A 152 -0.98 -1.31 14.23
N LEU A 153 -2.01 -0.55 13.85
CA LEU A 153 -2.96 -0.92 12.79
C LEU A 153 -2.26 -1.26 11.47
N ALA A 154 -1.31 -0.44 11.05
CA ALA A 154 -0.54 -0.70 9.82
C ALA A 154 0.24 -2.02 9.88
N SER A 155 0.79 -2.39 11.04
CA SER A 155 1.53 -3.66 11.20
C SER A 155 0.63 -4.86 10.97
N VAL A 156 -0.57 -4.85 11.55
CA VAL A 156 -1.55 -5.93 11.43
C VAL A 156 -2.13 -5.99 10.02
N ALA A 157 -2.60 -4.85 9.51
CA ALA A 157 -3.26 -4.79 8.21
C ALA A 157 -2.28 -5.08 7.04
N LEU A 158 -1.05 -4.58 7.08
CA LEU A 158 -0.07 -4.85 6.02
C LEU A 158 0.38 -6.31 6.00
N ALA A 159 0.55 -6.94 7.18
CA ALA A 159 0.84 -8.37 7.27
C ALA A 159 -0.26 -9.21 6.58
N ALA A 160 -1.53 -8.91 6.86
CA ALA A 160 -2.66 -9.56 6.22
C ALA A 160 -2.74 -9.25 4.71
N ALA A 161 -2.44 -8.01 4.31
CA ALA A 161 -2.45 -7.61 2.91
C ALA A 161 -1.41 -8.38 2.07
N ILE A 162 -0.21 -8.61 2.61
CA ILE A 162 0.83 -9.41 1.92
C ILE A 162 0.32 -10.82 1.62
N GLU A 163 -0.34 -11.47 2.58
CA GLU A 163 -0.92 -12.80 2.37
C GLU A 163 -2.06 -12.77 1.34
N ALA A 164 -2.97 -11.81 1.47
CA ALA A 164 -4.09 -11.66 0.55
C ALA A 164 -3.62 -11.36 -0.90
N VAL A 165 -2.57 -10.54 -1.06
CA VAL A 165 -1.97 -10.24 -2.37
C VAL A 165 -1.32 -11.50 -2.96
N ARG A 166 -0.62 -12.29 -2.17
CA ARG A 166 -0.06 -13.58 -2.63
C ARG A 166 -1.16 -14.51 -3.08
N ALA A 167 -2.16 -14.73 -2.24
CA ALA A 167 -3.27 -15.64 -2.54
C ALA A 167 -4.00 -15.26 -3.84
N ARG A 168 -4.17 -13.96 -4.09
CA ARG A 168 -4.97 -13.49 -5.23
C ARG A 168 -4.18 -13.30 -6.52
N HIS A 169 -2.95 -12.76 -6.44
CA HIS A 169 -2.29 -12.19 -7.62
C HIS A 169 -1.04 -12.93 -8.06
N VAL A 170 -0.22 -13.43 -7.14
CA VAL A 170 1.13 -13.90 -7.49
C VAL A 170 1.45 -15.33 -7.04
N GLY A 171 0.51 -15.96 -6.32
CA GLY A 171 0.71 -17.31 -5.78
C GLY A 171 1.50 -17.32 -4.46
N ALA A 172 1.46 -18.46 -3.75
CA ALA A 172 2.03 -18.59 -2.40
C ALA A 172 3.54 -18.29 -2.35
N ARG A 173 4.28 -18.58 -3.41
CA ARG A 173 5.72 -18.29 -3.54
C ARG A 173 6.00 -16.96 -4.26
N GLY A 174 4.96 -16.20 -4.58
CA GLY A 174 5.09 -14.90 -5.25
C GLY A 174 5.81 -13.87 -4.38
N THR A 175 6.58 -13.03 -5.04
CA THR A 175 7.28 -11.92 -4.41
C THR A 175 6.34 -10.75 -4.23
N VAL A 176 6.27 -10.23 -3.00
CA VAL A 176 5.60 -8.96 -2.69
C VAL A 176 6.67 -7.95 -2.33
N SER A 177 6.70 -6.83 -3.04
CA SER A 177 7.71 -5.78 -2.86
C SER A 177 7.06 -4.41 -2.71
N LEU A 178 7.81 -3.47 -2.20
CA LEU A 178 7.49 -2.04 -2.20
C LEU A 178 8.79 -1.24 -2.25
N TYR A 179 8.68 0.04 -2.57
CA TYR A 179 9.76 0.99 -2.33
C TYR A 179 9.25 2.14 -1.44
N VAL A 180 10.15 2.77 -0.74
CA VAL A 180 9.85 3.81 0.23
C VAL A 180 10.90 4.92 0.17
N ASN A 181 10.51 6.16 0.42
CA ASN A 181 11.47 7.26 0.54
C ASN A 181 12.37 7.03 1.76
N ASP A 182 13.67 7.24 1.62
CA ASP A 182 14.66 7.02 2.69
C ASP A 182 14.44 7.94 3.91
N PHE A 183 13.81 9.08 3.71
CA PHE A 183 13.44 10.00 4.79
C PHE A 183 12.14 9.59 5.54
N ASN A 184 11.37 8.61 5.04
CA ASN A 184 10.16 8.13 5.71
C ASN A 184 10.51 7.09 6.79
N THR A 185 11.10 7.57 7.88
CA THR A 185 11.58 6.72 8.97
C THR A 185 10.48 5.90 9.64
N ALA A 186 9.25 6.43 9.70
CA ALA A 186 8.10 5.72 10.27
C ALA A 186 7.72 4.49 9.43
N ALA A 187 7.70 4.62 8.11
CA ALA A 187 7.43 3.51 7.20
C ALA A 187 8.60 2.51 7.19
N LEU A 188 9.85 2.97 7.15
CA LEU A 188 11.02 2.10 7.23
C LEU A 188 10.99 1.25 8.50
N GLY A 189 10.73 1.86 9.67
CA GLY A 189 10.60 1.11 10.92
C GLY A 189 9.42 0.14 10.96
N LEU A 190 8.31 0.42 10.25
CA LEU A 190 7.22 -0.53 10.06
C LEU A 190 7.68 -1.75 9.25
N TYR A 191 8.31 -1.52 8.10
CA TYR A 191 8.75 -2.59 7.20
C TYR A 191 9.85 -3.46 7.84
N GLU A 192 10.79 -2.86 8.56
CA GLU A 192 11.81 -3.58 9.32
C GLU A 192 11.17 -4.52 10.38
N ARG A 193 10.23 -4.01 11.17
CA ARG A 193 9.49 -4.83 12.15
C ARG A 193 8.68 -5.95 11.53
N LEU A 194 8.25 -5.81 10.29
CA LEU A 194 7.58 -6.84 9.52
C LEU A 194 8.54 -7.77 8.77
N GLY A 195 9.85 -7.62 8.96
CA GLY A 195 10.87 -8.49 8.39
C GLY A 195 11.07 -8.29 6.88
N PHE A 196 10.75 -7.11 6.34
CA PHE A 196 11.11 -6.80 4.97
C PHE A 196 12.63 -6.71 4.81
N GLU A 197 13.13 -7.26 3.72
CA GLU A 197 14.54 -7.25 3.37
C GLU A 197 14.81 -6.30 2.20
N ARG A 198 15.96 -5.61 2.24
CA ARG A 198 16.37 -4.73 1.15
C ARG A 198 16.88 -5.54 -0.04
N ALA A 199 16.24 -5.36 -1.19
CA ALA A 199 16.60 -6.01 -2.44
C ALA A 199 17.30 -5.09 -3.45
N GLY A 200 17.22 -3.76 -3.23
CA GLY A 200 17.81 -2.79 -4.15
C GLY A 200 17.48 -1.36 -3.80
N THR A 201 17.56 -0.50 -4.79
CA THR A 201 17.21 0.92 -4.67
C THR A 201 16.49 1.37 -5.94
N PHE A 202 15.39 2.08 -5.77
CA PHE A 202 14.70 2.83 -6.82
C PHE A 202 15.14 4.29 -6.81
N ALA A 203 15.02 4.93 -7.97
CA ALA A 203 15.03 6.38 -8.10
C ALA A 203 13.79 6.81 -8.87
N THR A 204 13.11 7.84 -8.40
CA THR A 204 11.93 8.41 -9.06
C THR A 204 12.23 9.84 -9.47
N VAL A 205 11.86 10.18 -10.70
CA VAL A 205 11.88 11.55 -11.22
C VAL A 205 10.46 11.87 -11.64
N LEU A 206 9.85 12.86 -11.00
CA LEU A 206 8.54 13.40 -11.36
C LEU A 206 8.73 14.55 -12.34
N LEU A 207 8.08 14.50 -13.49
CA LEU A 207 8.12 15.49 -14.57
C LEU A 207 6.97 16.49 -14.47
#